data_6c681d5be4209d2d28b0ea0d211084dc
#
_entry.id   6c681d5be4209d2d28b0ea0d211084dc
#
_cell.length_a   1.000
_cell.length_b   1.000
_cell.length_c   1.000
_cell.angle_alpha   90.00
_cell.angle_beta   90.00
_cell.angle_gamma   90.00
#
_symmetry.space_group_name_H-M   'P 1'
#
loop_
_entity.id
_entity.type
_entity.pdbx_description
1 polymer ?
#
loop_
_entity_poly.entity_id
_entity_poly.type
_entity_poly.pdbx_seq_one_letter_code
_entity_poly.pdbx_strand_id
1 'polypeptide(L)'
;MPKQGQSVESCIISEFKVKVGDTVKVGDILFGYETDKATFEEESKVEGTVLAIFWADGDEIPVLQNVMVIGNPGESFEEFRPKAEKGTPSETSGHPRPDKREGPAAEGSGRGRSEAEAVSEGVPFAAVENAGAPVSPRARYLASQKGVNTAQVAGSGPGGRIIARDVEAAALAQGHLTGLAKARMAEGGVVSPGAGSGLAGSVRGADLKVWKPSHTEGLPGEGTEYEVVKMSNMRKLIAKSMYNSLQNSAQLTHMLGADATRVQALRKKAKKALGEGRIDVNITINDFVCFAVIKALKQFPNLNSHCLGDAMRLFKAVNLGLAVDTERGLMVPAVPHACELDIVGLSKALKKVAEDSKKGSVNPDLLSPEAASFTVSNLGGFGVEWFTPIINVPQSAILGVGTIVPRPKLVEGKYEFVPYMGLSLTYDHRAIDGGEATRFLKKVAEEIENLEVEI
;
A
#
# COMPACT_ATOMS: atom_id res chain seq x y z
N MET A 1 0.64 22.99 -10.67
CA MET A 1 1.42 21.97 -9.97
C MET A 1 2.38 21.33 -10.97
N PRO A 2 3.70 21.42 -10.79
CA PRO A 2 4.67 20.82 -11.71
C PRO A 2 4.63 19.29 -11.67
N LYS A 3 4.97 18.66 -12.80
CA LYS A 3 5.08 17.19 -12.88
C LYS A 3 6.53 16.78 -12.67
N GLN A 4 6.85 16.25 -11.51
CA GLN A 4 8.18 15.74 -11.17
C GLN A 4 8.26 14.22 -11.39
N GLY A 5 8.75 13.81 -12.59
CA GLY A 5 8.82 12.41 -13.01
C GLY A 5 7.56 11.91 -13.75
N GLN A 6 7.67 10.73 -14.39
CA GLN A 6 6.59 10.19 -15.23
C GLN A 6 5.47 9.54 -14.41
N SER A 7 5.75 9.11 -13.18
CA SER A 7 4.84 8.32 -12.32
C SER A 7 4.12 9.13 -11.24
N VAL A 8 4.33 10.47 -11.15
CA VAL A 8 3.66 11.30 -10.15
C VAL A 8 2.32 11.77 -10.72
N GLU A 9 1.22 11.38 -10.07
CA GLU A 9 -0.16 11.75 -10.43
C GLU A 9 -0.69 12.91 -9.59
N SER A 10 -0.26 13.03 -8.34
CA SER A 10 -0.64 14.11 -7.42
C SER A 10 0.51 14.48 -6.48
N CYS A 11 0.47 15.70 -5.93
CA CYS A 11 1.40 16.22 -4.94
C CYS A 11 0.61 16.87 -3.80
N ILE A 12 1.18 16.89 -2.60
CA ILE A 12 0.57 17.52 -1.42
C ILE A 12 1.32 18.82 -1.14
N ILE A 13 0.60 19.95 -1.02
CA ILE A 13 1.19 21.21 -0.59
C ILE A 13 1.64 21.08 0.87
N SER A 14 2.91 21.32 1.15
CA SER A 14 3.42 21.34 2.52
C SER A 14 3.16 22.68 3.19
N GLU A 15 3.49 23.79 2.51
CA GLU A 15 3.31 25.15 3.04
C GLU A 15 3.41 26.17 1.91
N PHE A 16 2.52 27.18 1.90
CA PHE A 16 2.69 28.37 1.07
C PHE A 16 3.63 29.36 1.76
N LYS A 17 4.66 29.81 1.05
CA LYS A 17 5.63 30.83 1.55
C LYS A 17 5.19 32.25 1.24
N VAL A 18 4.17 32.42 0.39
CA VAL A 18 3.62 33.70 -0.06
C VAL A 18 2.11 33.73 0.17
N LYS A 19 1.55 34.94 0.26
CA LYS A 19 0.11 35.20 0.45
C LYS A 19 -0.46 35.96 -0.73
N VAL A 20 -1.78 35.93 -0.90
CA VAL A 20 -2.48 36.78 -1.86
C VAL A 20 -2.20 38.25 -1.57
N GLY A 21 -1.73 38.98 -2.57
CA GLY A 21 -1.29 40.37 -2.45
C GLY A 21 0.22 40.57 -2.34
N ASP A 22 1.01 39.53 -2.08
CA ASP A 22 2.47 39.63 -2.02
C ASP A 22 3.06 39.84 -3.42
N THR A 23 4.12 40.66 -3.51
CA THR A 23 4.89 40.83 -4.73
C THR A 23 6.06 39.86 -4.74
N VAL A 24 6.21 39.10 -5.81
CA VAL A 24 7.26 38.08 -5.98
C VAL A 24 8.15 38.41 -7.17
N LYS A 25 9.41 37.99 -7.08
CA LYS A 25 10.42 38.09 -8.14
C LYS A 25 10.79 36.72 -8.65
N VAL A 26 11.44 36.66 -9.80
CA VAL A 26 12.00 35.45 -10.35
C VAL A 26 13.01 34.85 -9.35
N GLY A 27 12.81 33.59 -8.99
CA GLY A 27 13.63 32.86 -8.01
C GLY A 27 13.08 32.86 -6.55
N ASP A 28 12.02 33.62 -6.25
CA ASP A 28 11.39 33.57 -4.94
C ASP A 28 10.63 32.24 -4.76
N ILE A 29 10.76 31.62 -3.59
CA ILE A 29 10.07 30.36 -3.25
C ILE A 29 8.58 30.68 -2.99
N LEU A 30 7.70 30.06 -3.79
CA LEU A 30 6.26 30.27 -3.72
C LEU A 30 5.59 29.33 -2.72
N PHE A 31 5.90 28.02 -2.82
CA PHE A 31 5.36 26.99 -1.94
C PHE A 31 6.26 25.75 -1.94
N GLY A 32 6.23 25.02 -0.81
CA GLY A 32 6.76 23.67 -0.73
C GLY A 32 5.69 22.66 -1.10
N TYR A 33 6.08 21.56 -1.76
CA TYR A 33 5.18 20.44 -2.02
C TYR A 33 5.91 19.12 -1.88
N GLU A 34 5.14 18.11 -1.48
CA GLU A 34 5.63 16.75 -1.25
C GLU A 34 5.01 15.80 -2.26
N THR A 35 5.85 14.96 -2.83
CA THR A 35 5.44 13.77 -3.57
C THR A 35 5.55 12.55 -2.65
N ASP A 36 5.14 11.39 -3.15
CA ASP A 36 5.36 10.10 -2.46
C ASP A 36 6.86 9.80 -2.19
N LYS A 37 7.79 10.58 -2.75
CA LYS A 37 9.22 10.27 -2.80
C LYS A 37 10.14 11.36 -2.27
N ALA A 38 9.75 12.63 -2.40
CA ALA A 38 10.61 13.76 -2.02
C ALA A 38 9.78 15.02 -1.79
N THR A 39 10.38 15.96 -1.03
CA THR A 39 9.88 17.33 -0.84
C THR A 39 10.60 18.24 -1.80
N PHE A 40 9.86 19.10 -2.47
CA PHE A 40 10.35 20.09 -3.42
C PHE A 40 9.88 21.48 -3.04
N GLU A 41 10.59 22.49 -3.50
CA GLU A 41 10.17 23.90 -3.44
C GLU A 41 9.98 24.42 -4.87
N GLU A 42 8.87 25.09 -5.13
CA GLU A 42 8.61 25.72 -6.42
C GLU A 42 8.96 27.19 -6.37
N GLU A 43 9.86 27.59 -7.26
CA GLU A 43 10.32 28.96 -7.41
C GLU A 43 9.51 29.71 -8.46
N SER A 44 9.32 31.02 -8.26
CA SER A 44 8.67 31.86 -9.25
C SER A 44 9.51 32.01 -10.51
N LYS A 45 8.89 31.80 -11.66
CA LYS A 45 9.50 32.02 -13.00
C LYS A 45 9.19 33.39 -13.58
N VAL A 46 8.34 34.16 -12.89
CA VAL A 46 7.85 35.45 -13.32
C VAL A 46 7.87 36.45 -12.18
N GLU A 47 7.90 37.75 -12.49
CA GLU A 47 7.70 38.81 -11.51
C GLU A 47 6.25 39.26 -11.54
N GLY A 48 5.69 39.61 -10.38
CA GLY A 48 4.31 40.10 -10.30
C GLY A 48 3.72 40.00 -8.89
N THR A 49 2.44 40.26 -8.78
CA THR A 49 1.70 40.14 -7.52
C THR A 49 0.89 38.83 -7.52
N VAL A 50 0.87 38.15 -6.40
CA VAL A 50 0.02 36.91 -6.20
C VAL A 50 -1.44 37.35 -6.17
N LEU A 51 -2.18 37.05 -7.25
CA LEU A 51 -3.58 37.45 -7.42
C LEU A 51 -4.53 36.46 -6.72
N ALA A 52 -4.23 35.17 -6.78
CA ALA A 52 -5.05 34.14 -6.16
C ALA A 52 -4.22 32.90 -5.80
N ILE A 53 -4.62 32.22 -4.73
CA ILE A 53 -4.16 30.88 -4.32
C ILE A 53 -5.43 30.02 -4.25
N PHE A 54 -5.46 28.88 -4.96
CA PHE A 54 -6.67 28.07 -5.12
C PHE A 54 -6.77 26.91 -4.14
N TRP A 55 -5.68 26.63 -3.40
CA TRP A 55 -5.56 25.45 -2.53
C TRP A 55 -5.05 25.87 -1.15
N ALA A 56 -5.18 24.98 -0.18
CA ALA A 56 -4.69 25.20 1.18
C ALA A 56 -3.47 24.30 1.50
N ASP A 57 -2.76 24.64 2.58
CA ASP A 57 -1.71 23.79 3.11
C ASP A 57 -2.28 22.41 3.47
N GLY A 58 -1.63 21.37 2.98
CA GLY A 58 -2.04 19.99 3.17
C GLY A 58 -3.00 19.43 2.11
N ASP A 59 -3.41 20.22 1.11
CA ASP A 59 -4.24 19.74 0.01
C ASP A 59 -3.45 18.85 -0.96
N GLU A 60 -4.08 17.76 -1.41
CA GLU A 60 -3.57 16.90 -2.48
C GLU A 60 -4.03 17.44 -3.84
N ILE A 61 -3.08 17.82 -4.67
CA ILE A 61 -3.33 18.48 -5.97
C ILE A 61 -2.84 17.58 -7.10
N PRO A 62 -3.70 17.23 -8.09
CA PRO A 62 -3.25 16.55 -9.29
C PRO A 62 -2.19 17.37 -10.04
N VAL A 63 -1.21 16.68 -10.62
CA VAL A 63 -0.19 17.37 -11.45
C VAL A 63 -0.85 18.11 -12.61
N LEU A 64 -0.20 19.20 -13.08
CA LEU A 64 -0.68 20.08 -14.14
C LEU A 64 -1.92 20.93 -13.79
N GLN A 65 -2.43 20.88 -12.55
CA GLN A 65 -3.45 21.81 -12.08
C GLN A 65 -2.85 23.17 -11.69
N ASN A 66 -3.63 24.24 -11.88
CA ASN A 66 -3.23 25.57 -11.45
C ASN A 66 -3.25 25.65 -9.92
N VAL A 67 -2.15 26.10 -9.30
CA VAL A 67 -2.01 26.24 -7.84
C VAL A 67 -2.29 27.66 -7.42
N MET A 68 -1.71 28.64 -8.12
CA MET A 68 -1.86 30.06 -7.89
C MET A 68 -1.74 30.83 -9.19
N VAL A 69 -2.11 32.11 -9.17
CA VAL A 69 -1.96 33.05 -10.30
C VAL A 69 -1.13 34.22 -9.84
N ILE A 70 -0.12 34.60 -10.66
CA ILE A 70 0.73 35.76 -10.50
C ILE A 70 0.50 36.65 -11.72
N GLY A 71 0.26 37.95 -11.49
CA GLY A 71 -0.01 38.93 -12.55
C GLY A 71 0.03 40.34 -12.03
N ASN A 72 -0.48 41.32 -12.81
CA ASN A 72 -0.57 42.71 -12.38
C ASN A 72 -1.81 42.94 -11.50
N PRO A 73 -1.74 43.82 -10.49
CA PRO A 73 -2.89 44.12 -9.64
C PRO A 73 -4.11 44.56 -10.46
N GLY A 74 -5.22 43.87 -10.29
CA GLY A 74 -6.50 44.14 -10.99
C GLY A 74 -6.77 43.30 -12.23
N GLU A 75 -5.88 42.42 -12.62
CA GLU A 75 -6.12 41.45 -13.70
C GLU A 75 -7.10 40.36 -13.25
N SER A 76 -7.95 39.90 -14.18
CA SER A 76 -8.91 38.81 -13.91
C SER A 76 -8.18 37.48 -13.89
N PHE A 77 -8.45 36.65 -12.88
CA PHE A 77 -7.86 35.31 -12.70
C PHE A 77 -8.90 34.17 -12.71
N GLU A 78 -10.20 34.48 -12.91
CA GLU A 78 -11.28 33.48 -12.81
C GLU A 78 -11.17 32.36 -13.86
N GLU A 79 -10.63 32.65 -15.05
CA GLU A 79 -10.43 31.63 -16.10
C GLU A 79 -9.36 30.57 -15.75
N PHE A 80 -8.43 30.88 -14.82
CA PHE A 80 -7.38 29.98 -14.34
C PHE A 80 -7.80 29.15 -13.15
N ARG A 81 -9.02 29.36 -12.62
CA ARG A 81 -9.53 28.58 -11.47
C ARG A 81 -9.68 27.12 -11.86
N PRO A 82 -9.06 26.18 -11.10
CA PRO A 82 -9.19 24.76 -11.38
C PRO A 82 -10.67 24.36 -11.42
N LYS A 83 -11.11 23.74 -12.52
CA LYS A 83 -12.42 23.10 -12.57
C LYS A 83 -12.37 21.94 -11.58
N ALA A 84 -13.25 21.93 -10.59
CA ALA A 84 -13.39 20.81 -9.68
C ALA A 84 -13.81 19.56 -10.49
N GLU A 85 -12.86 18.79 -10.96
CA GLU A 85 -13.14 17.45 -11.46
C GLU A 85 -13.46 16.57 -10.25
N LYS A 86 -14.74 16.32 -10.06
CA LYS A 86 -15.21 15.19 -9.28
C LYS A 86 -14.60 13.96 -9.91
N GLY A 87 -13.85 13.19 -9.12
CA GLY A 87 -13.20 11.97 -9.56
C GLY A 87 -14.09 11.16 -10.50
N THR A 88 -13.63 11.02 -11.72
CA THR A 88 -14.28 10.23 -12.76
C THR A 88 -13.93 8.77 -12.51
N PRO A 89 -14.91 7.88 -12.35
CA PRO A 89 -14.64 6.45 -12.47
C PRO A 89 -14.21 6.18 -13.91
N SER A 90 -13.15 5.42 -14.07
CA SER A 90 -12.65 4.86 -15.32
C SER A 90 -13.82 4.33 -16.16
N GLU A 91 -14.06 4.93 -17.31
CA GLU A 91 -14.96 4.40 -18.33
C GLU A 91 -14.32 3.15 -18.94
N THR A 92 -14.88 2.01 -18.61
CA THR A 92 -14.67 0.78 -19.35
C THR A 92 -15.30 0.91 -20.73
N SER A 93 -14.47 0.89 -21.75
CA SER A 93 -14.84 0.82 -23.16
C SER A 93 -15.83 -0.31 -23.40
N GLY A 94 -17.02 0.07 -23.88
CA GLY A 94 -18.07 -0.84 -24.27
C GLY A 94 -17.67 -1.67 -25.50
N HIS A 95 -17.80 -2.97 -25.39
CA HIS A 95 -17.92 -3.86 -26.53
C HIS A 95 -19.40 -4.18 -26.78
N PRO A 96 -19.85 -4.23 -28.05
CA PRO A 96 -21.25 -4.40 -28.40
C PRO A 96 -21.74 -5.82 -28.12
N ARG A 97 -22.94 -5.93 -27.57
CA ARG A 97 -23.66 -7.19 -27.40
C ARG A 97 -24.08 -7.74 -28.77
N PRO A 98 -23.95 -9.04 -29.04
CA PRO A 98 -24.68 -9.67 -30.13
C PRO A 98 -26.11 -10.04 -29.70
N ASP A 99 -26.94 -9.99 -30.68
CA ASP A 99 -28.40 -10.00 -30.71
C ASP A 99 -29.02 -11.33 -30.26
N LYS A 100 -30.28 -11.23 -29.87
CA LYS A 100 -31.18 -12.30 -29.46
C LYS A 100 -31.40 -13.35 -30.57
N ARG A 101 -31.44 -14.63 -30.19
CA ARG A 101 -32.23 -15.63 -30.84
C ARG A 101 -33.04 -16.48 -29.86
N GLU A 102 -34.32 -16.55 -30.16
CA GLU A 102 -35.38 -17.25 -29.45
C GLU A 102 -35.31 -18.77 -29.58
N GLY A 103 -35.74 -19.45 -28.53
CA GLY A 103 -36.55 -20.64 -28.37
C GLY A 103 -35.99 -22.02 -28.78
N PRO A 104 -36.66 -23.13 -28.42
CA PRO A 104 -37.91 -23.29 -27.67
C PRO A 104 -37.87 -24.24 -26.46
N ALA A 105 -38.99 -24.30 -25.78
CA ALA A 105 -39.31 -25.15 -24.63
C ALA A 105 -39.32 -26.66 -24.93
N ALA A 106 -38.99 -27.44 -23.90
CA ALA A 106 -39.51 -28.81 -23.74
C ALA A 106 -39.63 -29.18 -22.26
N GLU A 107 -40.79 -29.72 -21.97
CA GLU A 107 -41.31 -30.25 -20.71
C GLU A 107 -40.57 -31.49 -20.19
N GLY A 108 -40.72 -31.78 -18.91
CA GLY A 108 -40.88 -33.15 -18.51
C GLY A 108 -40.18 -33.60 -17.21
N SER A 109 -40.96 -33.59 -16.12
CA SER A 109 -41.09 -34.65 -15.12
C SER A 109 -39.88 -35.16 -14.30
N GLY A 110 -40.02 -35.06 -12.99
CA GLY A 110 -40.12 -36.26 -12.19
C GLY A 110 -39.08 -36.48 -11.11
N ARG A 111 -39.48 -36.21 -9.88
CA ARG A 111 -39.18 -36.94 -8.62
C ARG A 111 -37.79 -37.53 -8.34
N GLY A 112 -37.25 -37.17 -7.22
CA GLY A 112 -36.26 -37.96 -6.49
C GLY A 112 -35.65 -37.17 -5.33
N ARG A 113 -36.16 -37.42 -4.10
CA ARG A 113 -35.50 -37.00 -2.86
C ARG A 113 -34.20 -37.81 -2.69
N SER A 114 -33.12 -37.16 -2.34
CA SER A 114 -32.12 -37.71 -1.42
C SER A 114 -31.39 -36.54 -0.75
N GLU A 115 -31.38 -36.61 0.55
CA GLU A 115 -30.61 -35.76 1.46
C GLU A 115 -29.13 -35.95 1.18
N ALA A 116 -28.42 -34.84 0.99
CA ALA A 116 -26.98 -34.77 1.17
C ALA A 116 -26.66 -33.41 1.73
N GLU A 117 -26.15 -33.38 2.93
CA GLU A 117 -25.59 -32.22 3.62
C GLU A 117 -24.53 -31.57 2.75
N ALA A 118 -24.75 -30.35 2.34
CA ALA A 118 -23.71 -29.48 1.83
C ALA A 118 -23.46 -28.38 2.84
N VAL A 119 -22.41 -28.56 3.62
CA VAL A 119 -21.79 -27.53 4.44
C VAL A 119 -21.18 -26.52 3.49
N SER A 120 -21.85 -25.41 3.27
CA SER A 120 -21.24 -24.23 2.67
C SER A 120 -20.77 -23.32 3.81
N GLU A 121 -19.51 -23.44 4.18
CA GLU A 121 -18.83 -22.45 5.00
C GLU A 121 -18.63 -21.18 4.18
N GLY A 122 -19.62 -20.30 4.29
CA GLY A 122 -19.47 -18.90 3.87
C GLY A 122 -18.61 -18.18 4.89
N VAL A 123 -17.46 -17.68 4.44
CA VAL A 123 -16.56 -16.83 5.21
C VAL A 123 -17.34 -15.60 5.71
N PRO A 124 -17.41 -15.34 7.03
CA PRO A 124 -18.11 -14.18 7.53
C PRO A 124 -17.27 -12.92 7.26
N PHE A 125 -17.85 -12.01 6.53
CA PHE A 125 -17.43 -10.62 6.48
C PHE A 125 -17.40 -10.08 7.92
N ALA A 126 -16.22 -9.76 8.44
CA ALA A 126 -16.03 -9.22 9.78
C ALA A 126 -16.71 -7.84 9.87
N ALA A 127 -17.94 -7.84 10.37
CA ALA A 127 -18.58 -6.62 10.84
C ALA A 127 -17.83 -6.18 12.10
N VAL A 128 -17.36 -4.95 12.11
CA VAL A 128 -16.88 -4.26 13.31
C VAL A 128 -17.96 -4.38 14.37
N GLU A 129 -17.71 -5.18 15.41
CA GLU A 129 -18.58 -5.31 16.57
C GLU A 129 -18.48 -4.00 17.38
N ASN A 130 -19.43 -3.10 17.12
CA ASN A 130 -19.78 -2.14 18.15
C ASN A 130 -20.46 -2.92 19.28
N ALA A 131 -20.03 -2.67 20.52
CA ALA A 131 -20.62 -3.19 21.74
C ALA A 131 -22.05 -2.64 21.94
N GLY A 132 -22.98 -3.02 21.04
CA GLY A 132 -24.39 -2.68 21.02
C GLY A 132 -25.24 -3.93 21.14
N ALA A 133 -26.50 -3.80 21.47
CA ALA A 133 -27.47 -4.85 21.66
C ALA A 133 -27.40 -5.93 20.55
N PRO A 134 -27.52 -7.24 20.86
CA PRO A 134 -27.43 -8.31 19.88
C PRO A 134 -28.52 -8.14 18.80
N VAL A 135 -28.13 -8.23 17.52
CA VAL A 135 -29.04 -8.08 16.37
C VAL A 135 -29.46 -9.44 15.85
N SER A 136 -30.76 -9.66 15.67
CA SER A 136 -31.25 -10.91 15.09
C SER A 136 -30.86 -11.05 13.61
N PRO A 137 -30.66 -12.29 13.07
CA PRO A 137 -30.29 -12.49 11.66
C PRO A 137 -31.24 -11.81 10.68
N ARG A 138 -32.56 -11.88 10.94
CA ARG A 138 -33.59 -11.23 10.11
C ARG A 138 -33.51 -9.71 10.20
N ALA A 139 -33.23 -9.14 11.39
CA ALA A 139 -33.04 -7.71 11.56
C ALA A 139 -31.78 -7.20 10.82
N ARG A 140 -30.71 -7.97 10.86
CA ARG A 140 -29.44 -7.66 10.14
C ARG A 140 -29.67 -7.62 8.62
N TYR A 141 -30.34 -8.64 8.08
CA TYR A 141 -30.70 -8.69 6.66
C TYR A 141 -31.59 -7.50 6.25
N LEU A 142 -32.62 -7.18 7.04
CA LEU A 142 -33.53 -6.07 6.76
C LEU A 142 -32.85 -4.71 6.88
N ALA A 143 -31.93 -4.55 7.84
CA ALA A 143 -31.14 -3.33 8.03
C ALA A 143 -30.24 -3.06 6.81
N SER A 144 -29.57 -4.09 6.27
CA SER A 144 -28.77 -3.96 5.05
C SER A 144 -29.62 -3.58 3.83
N GLN A 145 -30.81 -4.16 3.69
CA GLN A 145 -31.74 -3.84 2.58
C GLN A 145 -32.29 -2.41 2.65
N LYS A 146 -32.58 -1.93 3.87
CA LYS A 146 -33.21 -0.63 4.09
C LYS A 146 -32.23 0.49 4.42
N GLY A 147 -30.93 0.19 4.51
CA GLY A 147 -29.88 1.17 4.84
C GLY A 147 -29.98 1.70 6.27
N VAL A 148 -30.45 0.87 7.22
CA VAL A 148 -30.61 1.25 8.62
C VAL A 148 -29.36 0.90 9.41
N ASN A 149 -28.76 1.88 10.09
CA ASN A 149 -27.65 1.62 11.00
C ASN A 149 -28.17 1.04 12.33
N THR A 150 -27.93 -0.25 12.55
CA THR A 150 -28.42 -0.96 13.74
C THR A 150 -27.81 -0.45 15.05
N ALA A 151 -26.67 0.25 15.01
CA ALA A 151 -26.06 0.84 16.22
C ALA A 151 -26.88 1.97 16.83
N GLN A 152 -27.83 2.55 16.07
CA GLN A 152 -28.72 3.63 16.51
C GLN A 152 -30.14 3.16 16.80
N VAL A 153 -30.39 1.85 16.72
CA VAL A 153 -31.72 1.27 16.91
C VAL A 153 -31.85 0.69 18.31
N ALA A 154 -32.81 1.13 19.09
CA ALA A 154 -33.13 0.51 20.38
C ALA A 154 -33.81 -0.83 20.15
N GLY A 155 -33.24 -1.92 20.71
CA GLY A 155 -33.78 -3.28 20.57
C GLY A 155 -34.95 -3.53 21.51
N SER A 156 -36.10 -3.97 20.97
CA SER A 156 -37.33 -4.33 21.73
C SER A 156 -37.45 -5.85 21.99
N GLY A 157 -36.49 -6.65 21.51
CA GLY A 157 -36.52 -8.09 21.73
C GLY A 157 -35.95 -8.51 23.11
N PRO A 158 -36.06 -9.81 23.46
CA PRO A 158 -35.58 -10.35 24.74
C PRO A 158 -34.11 -9.99 24.98
N GLY A 159 -33.78 -9.45 26.16
CA GLY A 159 -32.43 -9.02 26.51
C GLY A 159 -31.94 -7.82 25.72
N GLY A 160 -32.81 -6.93 25.23
CA GLY A 160 -32.45 -5.76 24.44
C GLY A 160 -32.05 -6.06 22.98
N ARG A 161 -32.37 -7.26 22.48
CA ARG A 161 -32.04 -7.68 21.12
C ARG A 161 -32.81 -6.85 20.07
N ILE A 162 -32.10 -6.36 19.05
CA ILE A 162 -32.70 -5.70 17.90
C ILE A 162 -33.38 -6.75 17.00
N ILE A 163 -34.68 -6.61 16.79
CA ILE A 163 -35.49 -7.50 15.94
C ILE A 163 -35.97 -6.77 14.68
N ALA A 164 -36.54 -7.51 13.72
CA ALA A 164 -36.94 -6.93 12.41
C ALA A 164 -37.90 -5.74 12.52
N ARG A 165 -38.81 -5.78 13.49
CA ARG A 165 -39.79 -4.68 13.75
C ARG A 165 -39.10 -3.38 14.15
N ASP A 166 -38.01 -3.45 14.92
CA ASP A 166 -37.27 -2.27 15.36
C ASP A 166 -36.54 -1.61 14.17
N VAL A 167 -36.01 -2.44 13.27
CA VAL A 167 -35.41 -1.97 12.01
C VAL A 167 -36.46 -1.36 11.08
N GLU A 168 -37.67 -1.91 11.00
CA GLU A 168 -38.75 -1.36 10.22
C GLU A 168 -39.21 0.00 10.77
N ALA A 169 -39.35 0.13 12.08
CA ALA A 169 -39.70 1.38 12.74
C ALA A 169 -38.60 2.44 12.52
N ALA A 170 -37.35 2.08 12.64
CA ALA A 170 -36.22 2.96 12.37
C ALA A 170 -36.12 3.38 10.88
N ALA A 171 -36.45 2.48 9.96
CA ALA A 171 -36.49 2.79 8.53
C ALA A 171 -37.61 3.77 8.18
N LEU A 172 -38.77 3.69 8.87
CA LEU A 172 -39.85 4.64 8.72
C LEU A 172 -39.51 6.02 9.29
N ALA A 173 -38.71 6.07 10.35
CA ALA A 173 -38.26 7.32 10.98
C ALA A 173 -37.11 8.02 10.19
N GLN A 174 -36.40 7.32 9.31
CA GLN A 174 -35.25 7.84 8.56
C GLN A 174 -35.62 8.74 7.36
N GLY A 175 -36.85 9.02 7.08
CA GLY A 175 -37.24 9.79 5.89
C GLY A 175 -36.99 9.05 4.57
N HIS A 176 -37.63 9.51 3.50
CA HIS A 176 -37.54 8.85 2.20
C HIS A 176 -36.21 9.15 1.53
N LEU A 177 -35.32 8.14 1.36
CA LEU A 177 -34.07 8.28 0.65
C LEU A 177 -34.30 8.30 -0.87
N THR A 178 -33.73 9.26 -1.58
CA THR A 178 -33.69 9.23 -3.05
C THR A 178 -32.83 8.10 -3.57
N GLY A 179 -33.03 7.64 -4.81
CA GLY A 179 -32.22 6.56 -5.42
C GLY A 179 -30.73 6.83 -5.37
N LEU A 180 -30.30 8.09 -5.61
CA LEU A 180 -28.88 8.49 -5.52
C LEU A 180 -28.37 8.47 -4.07
N ALA A 181 -29.19 8.84 -3.08
CA ALA A 181 -28.80 8.76 -1.68
C ALA A 181 -28.62 7.30 -1.24
N LYS A 182 -29.51 6.39 -1.68
CA LYS A 182 -29.37 4.94 -1.43
C LYS A 182 -28.09 4.37 -2.05
N ALA A 183 -27.78 4.72 -3.29
CA ALA A 183 -26.56 4.27 -3.97
C ALA A 183 -25.31 4.73 -3.21
N ARG A 184 -25.22 6.01 -2.84
CA ARG A 184 -24.09 6.55 -2.06
C ARG A 184 -23.96 5.93 -0.67
N MET A 185 -25.07 5.63 -0.01
CA MET A 185 -25.03 4.94 1.29
C MET A 185 -24.57 3.48 1.15
N ALA A 186 -24.90 2.82 0.03
CA ALA A 186 -24.42 1.46 -0.26
C ALA A 186 -22.92 1.41 -0.56
N GLU A 187 -22.34 2.48 -1.11
CA GLU A 187 -20.89 2.66 -1.30
C GLU A 187 -20.14 2.85 0.04
N GLY A 188 -20.86 3.16 1.11
CA GLY A 188 -20.31 3.35 2.46
C GLY A 188 -19.72 4.74 2.71
N GLY A 189 -19.27 4.99 3.94
CA GLY A 189 -18.58 6.25 4.31
C GLY A 189 -19.51 7.47 4.47
N VAL A 190 -20.84 7.34 4.35
CA VAL A 190 -21.79 8.44 4.57
C VAL A 190 -22.97 8.02 5.45
N VAL A 191 -23.54 8.97 6.16
CA VAL A 191 -24.72 8.79 7.03
C VAL A 191 -25.84 9.76 6.65
N SER A 192 -27.09 9.29 6.81
CA SER A 192 -28.27 10.12 6.59
C SER A 192 -28.51 11.05 7.78
N PRO A 193 -28.84 12.33 7.56
CA PRO A 193 -29.18 13.27 8.63
C PRO A 193 -30.59 13.07 9.21
N GLY A 194 -31.34 12.04 8.82
CA GLY A 194 -32.70 11.76 9.28
C GLY A 194 -33.79 12.50 8.49
N ALA A 195 -33.65 13.78 8.21
CA ALA A 195 -34.53 14.58 7.34
C ALA A 195 -33.69 15.27 6.26
N GLY A 196 -34.16 15.27 5.01
CA GLY A 196 -33.44 15.84 3.87
C GLY A 196 -34.09 17.08 3.28
N SER A 197 -33.39 17.72 2.35
CA SER A 197 -33.80 18.91 1.63
C SER A 197 -34.74 18.64 0.42
N GLY A 198 -35.06 17.37 0.18
CA GLY A 198 -35.90 16.97 -0.95
C GLY A 198 -37.39 17.11 -0.70
N LEU A 199 -38.18 16.82 -1.76
CA LEU A 199 -39.66 16.88 -1.68
C LEU A 199 -40.19 15.99 -0.54
N ALA A 200 -41.12 16.51 0.27
CA ALA A 200 -41.66 15.84 1.46
C ALA A 200 -40.58 15.38 2.48
N GLY A 201 -39.47 16.12 2.61
CA GLY A 201 -38.41 15.81 3.56
C GLY A 201 -37.51 14.65 3.11
N SER A 202 -37.52 14.26 1.83
CA SER A 202 -36.70 13.19 1.31
C SER A 202 -35.19 13.56 1.34
N VAL A 203 -34.32 12.61 1.72
CA VAL A 203 -32.87 12.79 1.79
C VAL A 203 -32.28 12.64 0.41
N ARG A 204 -31.62 13.68 -0.09
CA ARG A 204 -30.88 13.69 -1.34
C ARG A 204 -29.44 13.25 -1.10
N GLY A 205 -28.73 12.85 -2.17
CA GLY A 205 -27.31 12.54 -2.08
C GLY A 205 -26.44 13.69 -1.54
N ALA A 206 -26.87 14.95 -1.71
CA ALA A 206 -26.20 16.13 -1.17
C ALA A 206 -26.42 16.34 0.34
N ASP A 207 -27.47 15.78 0.91
CA ASP A 207 -27.78 15.88 2.33
C ASP A 207 -26.98 14.88 3.17
N LEU A 208 -26.39 13.86 2.54
CA LEU A 208 -25.58 12.85 3.22
C LEU A 208 -24.31 13.48 3.79
N LYS A 209 -24.07 13.22 5.06
CA LYS A 209 -22.85 13.66 5.74
C LYS A 209 -21.81 12.55 5.63
N VAL A 210 -20.54 12.92 5.37
CA VAL A 210 -19.43 11.96 5.46
C VAL A 210 -19.41 11.41 6.89
N TRP A 211 -19.50 10.09 7.00
CA TRP A 211 -19.32 9.44 8.28
C TRP A 211 -17.87 9.65 8.69
N LYS A 212 -17.67 10.55 9.64
CA LYS A 212 -16.40 10.64 10.35
C LYS A 212 -16.55 9.72 11.56
N PRO A 213 -15.78 8.63 11.67
CA PRO A 213 -15.76 7.91 12.92
C PRO A 213 -15.39 8.93 13.99
N SER A 214 -16.29 9.17 14.93
CA SER A 214 -15.95 9.92 16.13
C SER A 214 -15.04 9.00 16.95
N HIS A 215 -13.74 9.05 16.69
CA HIS A 215 -12.75 8.36 17.52
C HIS A 215 -12.72 8.90 18.95
N THR A 216 -13.60 9.81 19.27
CA THR A 216 -13.75 10.44 20.61
C THR A 216 -14.90 9.89 21.44
N GLU A 217 -15.88 9.19 20.84
CA GLU A 217 -16.98 8.57 21.60
C GLU A 217 -16.70 7.11 21.90
N GLY A 218 -15.91 6.86 22.91
CA GLY A 218 -15.56 5.50 23.38
C GLY A 218 -14.17 5.38 23.95
N LEU A 219 -13.39 6.47 23.97
CA LEU A 219 -12.15 6.50 24.75
C LEU A 219 -12.50 6.56 26.25
N PRO A 220 -11.73 5.88 27.12
CA PRO A 220 -11.97 5.88 28.56
C PRO A 220 -12.10 7.32 29.06
N GLY A 221 -13.08 7.57 29.92
CA GLY A 221 -13.47 8.89 30.39
C GLY A 221 -12.33 9.68 31.02
N GLU A 222 -12.64 10.93 31.38
CA GLU A 222 -11.77 11.92 31.98
C GLU A 222 -10.75 11.31 32.97
N GLY A 223 -9.44 11.37 32.59
CA GLY A 223 -8.34 10.89 33.42
C GLY A 223 -7.26 10.09 32.69
N THR A 224 -7.42 9.73 31.40
CA THR A 224 -6.33 9.14 30.62
C THR A 224 -5.47 10.24 30.01
N GLU A 225 -4.24 10.34 30.48
CA GLU A 225 -3.24 11.22 29.87
C GLU A 225 -2.82 10.62 28.52
N TYR A 226 -3.33 11.16 27.41
CA TYR A 226 -2.89 10.83 26.05
C TYR A 226 -2.73 12.10 25.23
N GLU A 227 -1.77 12.06 24.31
CA GLU A 227 -1.54 13.10 23.33
C GLU A 227 -2.02 12.63 21.95
N VAL A 228 -2.79 13.45 21.24
CA VAL A 228 -3.19 13.21 19.86
C VAL A 228 -2.20 13.91 18.93
N VAL A 229 -1.35 13.12 18.29
CA VAL A 229 -0.35 13.62 17.35
C VAL A 229 -0.85 13.43 15.90
N LYS A 230 -0.87 14.51 15.12
CA LYS A 230 -1.19 14.43 13.69
C LYS A 230 -0.09 13.69 12.93
N MET A 231 -0.47 12.75 12.07
CA MET A 231 0.48 12.11 11.17
C MET A 231 1.07 13.11 10.18
N SER A 232 2.39 13.02 9.92
CA SER A 232 3.04 13.74 8.83
C SER A 232 2.49 13.29 7.47
N ASN A 233 2.62 14.11 6.44
CA ASN A 233 2.16 13.77 5.09
C ASN A 233 2.86 12.52 4.55
N MET A 234 4.17 12.41 4.75
CA MET A 234 4.93 11.20 4.41
C MET A 234 4.34 9.96 5.10
N ARG A 235 4.00 10.05 6.39
CA ARG A 235 3.40 8.92 7.13
C ARG A 235 2.02 8.54 6.57
N LYS A 236 1.22 9.51 6.14
CA LYS A 236 -0.08 9.28 5.48
C LYS A 236 0.09 8.56 4.15
N LEU A 237 1.09 8.96 3.33
CA LEU A 237 1.40 8.31 2.06
C LEU A 237 1.87 6.87 2.26
N ILE A 238 2.77 6.63 3.21
CA ILE A 238 3.21 5.26 3.57
C ILE A 238 2.02 4.42 4.02
N ALA A 239 1.14 4.95 4.87
CA ALA A 239 -0.05 4.25 5.34
C ALA A 239 -0.98 3.88 4.18
N LYS A 240 -1.24 4.81 3.26
CA LYS A 240 -2.04 4.57 2.04
C LYS A 240 -1.42 3.48 1.16
N SER A 241 -0.10 3.54 0.93
CA SER A 241 0.63 2.58 0.11
C SER A 241 0.61 1.17 0.71
N MET A 242 0.88 1.03 2.01
CA MET A 242 0.88 -0.27 2.70
C MET A 242 -0.52 -0.88 2.76
N TYR A 243 -1.52 -0.06 3.08
CA TYR A 243 -2.92 -0.50 3.06
C TYR A 243 -3.34 -0.95 1.66
N ASN A 244 -3.03 -0.16 0.63
CA ASN A 244 -3.33 -0.48 -0.77
C ASN A 244 -2.64 -1.79 -1.20
N SER A 245 -1.40 -2.04 -0.77
CA SER A 245 -0.70 -3.28 -1.05
C SER A 245 -1.45 -4.49 -0.51
N LEU A 246 -1.86 -4.46 0.77
CA LEU A 246 -2.58 -5.57 1.40
C LEU A 246 -3.99 -5.77 0.82
N GLN A 247 -4.68 -4.71 0.39
CA GLN A 247 -6.03 -4.80 -0.17
C GLN A 247 -6.03 -5.30 -1.63
N ASN A 248 -4.96 -5.04 -2.37
CA ASN A 248 -4.89 -5.32 -3.82
C ASN A 248 -3.90 -6.45 -4.18
N SER A 249 -3.49 -7.27 -3.21
CA SER A 249 -2.66 -8.46 -3.44
C SER A 249 -3.05 -9.59 -2.50
N ALA A 250 -2.91 -10.83 -2.96
CA ALA A 250 -3.15 -12.04 -2.16
C ALA A 250 -1.83 -12.51 -1.54
N GLN A 251 -1.36 -11.79 -0.51
CA GLN A 251 -0.03 -12.04 0.08
C GLN A 251 -0.01 -13.30 0.92
N LEU A 252 0.99 -14.14 0.65
CA LEU A 252 1.35 -15.32 1.45
C LEU A 252 2.85 -15.30 1.72
N THR A 253 3.25 -15.70 2.93
CA THR A 253 4.67 -15.73 3.33
C THR A 253 5.12 -17.14 3.61
N HIS A 254 6.18 -17.59 2.92
CA HIS A 254 6.91 -18.81 3.24
C HIS A 254 8.18 -18.45 4.02
N MET A 255 8.53 -19.28 4.99
CA MET A 255 9.70 -19.10 5.84
C MET A 255 10.61 -20.33 5.75
N LEU A 256 11.91 -20.08 5.57
CA LEU A 256 12.93 -21.13 5.48
C LEU A 256 14.24 -20.61 6.09
N GLY A 257 14.96 -21.45 6.84
CA GLY A 257 16.29 -21.10 7.33
C GLY A 257 17.39 -21.56 6.39
N ALA A 258 18.45 -20.75 6.23
CA ALA A 258 19.65 -21.08 5.47
C ALA A 258 20.87 -21.18 6.41
N ASP A 259 21.77 -22.12 6.15
CA ASP A 259 23.06 -22.22 6.84
C ASP A 259 23.97 -21.06 6.39
N ALA A 260 24.30 -20.17 7.30
CA ALA A 260 25.09 -18.97 7.02
C ALA A 260 26.61 -19.16 7.16
N THR A 261 27.09 -20.39 7.39
CA THR A 261 28.50 -20.67 7.60
C THR A 261 29.34 -20.14 6.45
N ARG A 262 28.92 -20.39 5.20
CA ARG A 262 29.62 -19.93 3.99
C ARG A 262 29.73 -18.43 3.87
N VAL A 263 28.60 -17.71 4.03
CA VAL A 263 28.61 -16.24 3.93
C VAL A 263 29.37 -15.58 5.07
N GLN A 264 29.40 -16.17 6.27
CA GLN A 264 30.23 -15.70 7.37
C GLN A 264 31.76 -15.90 7.04
N ALA A 265 32.12 -17.03 6.44
CA ALA A 265 33.49 -17.25 5.99
C ALA A 265 33.91 -16.26 4.89
N LEU A 266 33.05 -16.02 3.90
CA LEU A 266 33.23 -15.01 2.86
C LEU A 266 33.38 -13.61 3.44
N ARG A 267 32.57 -13.27 4.46
CA ARG A 267 32.65 -11.99 5.17
C ARG A 267 34.01 -11.79 5.86
N LYS A 268 34.58 -12.85 6.47
CA LYS A 268 35.94 -12.81 7.06
C LYS A 268 37.00 -12.59 5.98
N LYS A 269 36.86 -13.29 4.83
CA LYS A 269 37.75 -13.14 3.67
C LYS A 269 37.67 -11.71 3.10
N ALA A 270 36.49 -11.15 2.94
CA ALA A 270 36.30 -9.79 2.46
C ALA A 270 36.89 -8.74 3.41
N LYS A 271 36.74 -8.90 4.74
CA LYS A 271 37.39 -8.03 5.72
C LYS A 271 38.92 -8.05 5.59
N LYS A 272 39.50 -9.24 5.38
CA LYS A 272 40.96 -9.39 5.18
C LYS A 272 41.38 -8.68 3.90
N ALA A 273 40.67 -8.91 2.78
CA ALA A 273 40.92 -8.27 1.49
C ALA A 273 40.89 -6.74 1.56
N LEU A 274 39.91 -6.19 2.34
CA LEU A 274 39.82 -4.76 2.58
C LEU A 274 41.00 -4.22 3.38
N GLY A 275 41.46 -4.95 4.42
CA GLY A 275 42.62 -4.56 5.22
C GLY A 275 43.95 -4.63 4.43
N GLU A 276 44.03 -5.51 3.43
CA GLU A 276 45.17 -5.64 2.52
C GLU A 276 45.09 -4.68 1.31
N GLY A 277 44.04 -3.87 1.20
CA GLY A 277 43.84 -2.92 0.09
C GLY A 277 43.52 -3.57 -1.27
N ARG A 278 43.14 -4.86 -1.29
CA ARG A 278 42.72 -5.55 -2.53
C ARG A 278 41.35 -5.15 -3.02
N ILE A 279 40.50 -4.74 -2.09
CA ILE A 279 39.18 -4.14 -2.37
C ILE A 279 39.06 -2.84 -1.60
N ASP A 280 38.24 -1.92 -2.10
CA ASP A 280 38.02 -0.57 -1.54
C ASP A 280 36.65 -0.42 -0.87
N VAL A 281 35.86 -1.50 -0.75
CA VAL A 281 34.52 -1.50 -0.17
C VAL A 281 34.38 -2.56 0.92
N ASN A 282 33.72 -2.20 2.02
CA ASN A 282 33.45 -3.14 3.11
C ASN A 282 32.23 -4.01 2.78
N ILE A 283 32.40 -5.15 2.11
CA ILE A 283 31.33 -6.07 1.74
C ILE A 283 30.68 -6.66 3.02
N THR A 284 29.38 -6.57 3.15
CA THR A 284 28.60 -7.03 4.32
C THR A 284 27.94 -8.39 4.06
N ILE A 285 27.41 -9.03 5.11
CA ILE A 285 26.60 -10.25 4.95
C ILE A 285 25.38 -9.97 4.07
N ASN A 286 24.75 -8.81 4.23
CA ASN A 286 23.60 -8.42 3.41
C ASN A 286 23.93 -8.36 1.91
N ASP A 287 25.14 -7.89 1.55
CA ASP A 287 25.57 -7.82 0.15
C ASP A 287 25.71 -9.22 -0.46
N PHE A 288 26.24 -10.19 0.31
CA PHE A 288 26.28 -11.59 -0.10
C PHE A 288 24.90 -12.21 -0.25
N VAL A 289 23.96 -11.90 0.66
CA VAL A 289 22.58 -12.36 0.55
C VAL A 289 21.92 -11.76 -0.69
N CYS A 290 22.05 -10.47 -0.93
CA CYS A 290 21.55 -9.81 -2.14
C CYS A 290 22.13 -10.45 -3.41
N PHE A 291 23.42 -10.77 -3.41
CA PHE A 291 24.07 -11.43 -4.54
C PHE A 291 23.53 -12.85 -4.78
N ALA A 292 23.30 -13.62 -3.72
CA ALA A 292 22.66 -14.94 -3.79
C ALA A 292 21.21 -14.85 -4.32
N VAL A 293 20.45 -13.86 -3.87
CA VAL A 293 19.08 -13.59 -4.36
C VAL A 293 19.09 -13.28 -5.85
N ILE A 294 20.00 -12.43 -6.32
CA ILE A 294 20.14 -12.10 -7.75
C ILE A 294 20.44 -13.36 -8.58
N LYS A 295 21.32 -14.24 -8.09
CA LYS A 295 21.64 -15.53 -8.76
C LYS A 295 20.40 -16.42 -8.84
N ALA A 296 19.60 -16.49 -7.79
CA ALA A 296 18.35 -17.25 -7.77
C ALA A 296 17.30 -16.66 -8.71
N LEU A 297 17.10 -15.33 -8.73
CA LEU A 297 16.11 -14.64 -9.58
C LEU A 297 16.35 -14.90 -11.08
N LYS A 298 17.60 -15.10 -11.53
CA LYS A 298 17.90 -15.47 -12.93
C LYS A 298 17.25 -16.78 -13.36
N GLN A 299 16.91 -17.67 -12.43
CA GLN A 299 16.29 -18.98 -12.69
C GLN A 299 14.78 -18.97 -12.47
N PHE A 300 14.21 -17.90 -11.88
CA PHE A 300 12.81 -17.78 -11.52
C PHE A 300 12.22 -16.44 -12.02
N PRO A 301 11.93 -16.32 -13.34
CA PRO A 301 11.52 -15.06 -13.94
C PRO A 301 10.20 -14.52 -13.37
N ASN A 302 9.28 -15.39 -12.92
CA ASN A 302 8.02 -14.95 -12.33
C ASN A 302 8.20 -14.22 -10.99
N LEU A 303 9.27 -14.52 -10.24
CA LEU A 303 9.63 -13.80 -9.00
C LEU A 303 10.27 -12.43 -9.30
N ASN A 304 10.87 -12.27 -10.50
CA ASN A 304 11.47 -11.02 -10.99
C ASN A 304 10.47 -10.26 -11.85
N SER A 305 9.32 -9.91 -11.26
CA SER A 305 8.18 -9.40 -12.02
C SER A 305 7.32 -8.40 -11.26
N HIS A 306 6.45 -7.74 -12.02
CA HIS A 306 5.32 -6.97 -11.51
C HIS A 306 3.99 -7.64 -11.84
N CYS A 307 3.06 -7.66 -10.88
CA CYS A 307 1.68 -8.07 -11.07
C CYS A 307 0.82 -6.84 -11.39
N LEU A 308 0.28 -6.77 -12.61
CA LEU A 308 -0.51 -5.64 -13.13
C LEU A 308 -2.00 -5.94 -13.20
N GLY A 309 -2.49 -6.87 -12.37
CA GLY A 309 -3.88 -7.31 -12.35
C GLY A 309 -4.09 -8.53 -13.24
N ASP A 310 -4.36 -8.33 -14.51
CA ASP A 310 -4.59 -9.37 -15.54
C ASP A 310 -3.33 -9.72 -16.35
N ALA A 311 -2.21 -9.05 -16.09
CA ALA A 311 -0.94 -9.25 -16.78
C ALA A 311 0.25 -9.26 -15.82
N MET A 312 1.34 -9.87 -16.20
CA MET A 312 2.63 -9.82 -15.51
C MET A 312 3.68 -9.15 -16.40
N ARG A 313 4.44 -8.23 -15.81
CA ARG A 313 5.63 -7.64 -16.45
C ARG A 313 6.85 -8.40 -15.96
N LEU A 314 7.43 -9.26 -16.79
CA LEU A 314 8.64 -10.02 -16.47
C LEU A 314 9.89 -9.19 -16.84
N PHE A 315 10.81 -9.04 -15.90
CA PHE A 315 12.05 -8.31 -16.13
C PHE A 315 13.16 -9.24 -16.60
N LYS A 316 13.88 -8.83 -17.65
CA LYS A 316 15.08 -9.54 -18.14
C LYS A 316 16.28 -9.29 -17.23
N ALA A 317 16.44 -8.07 -16.76
CA ALA A 317 17.43 -7.69 -15.76
C ALA A 317 16.82 -7.72 -14.36
N VAL A 318 17.67 -7.91 -13.33
CA VAL A 318 17.25 -7.77 -11.94
C VAL A 318 17.52 -6.33 -11.51
N ASN A 319 16.44 -5.60 -11.19
CA ASN A 319 16.51 -4.29 -10.54
C ASN A 319 16.21 -4.51 -9.07
N LEU A 320 17.24 -4.52 -8.22
CA LEU A 320 17.10 -4.90 -6.83
C LEU A 320 16.70 -3.72 -5.95
N GLY A 321 15.53 -3.78 -5.33
CA GLY A 321 15.10 -2.86 -4.29
C GLY A 321 15.74 -3.23 -2.95
N LEU A 322 16.28 -2.24 -2.24
CA LEU A 322 16.82 -2.39 -0.90
C LEU A 322 15.99 -1.57 0.09
N ALA A 323 15.38 -2.23 1.09
CA ALA A 323 14.69 -1.51 2.17
C ALA A 323 15.74 -0.82 3.07
N VAL A 324 15.64 0.50 3.17
CA VAL A 324 16.54 1.37 3.95
C VAL A 324 15.72 2.15 4.97
N ASP A 325 16.05 1.99 6.24
CA ASP A 325 15.48 2.78 7.32
C ASP A 325 16.15 4.17 7.37
N THR A 326 15.35 5.22 7.36
CA THR A 326 15.78 6.61 7.40
C THR A 326 14.98 7.41 8.44
N GLU A 327 15.47 8.55 8.87
CA GLU A 327 14.75 9.46 9.79
C GLU A 327 13.40 9.92 9.21
N ARG A 328 13.26 9.94 7.88
CA ARG A 328 12.01 10.30 7.19
C ARG A 328 11.05 9.13 7.04
N GLY A 329 11.47 7.90 7.36
CA GLY A 329 10.72 6.66 7.22
C GLY A 329 11.44 5.63 6.34
N LEU A 330 10.78 4.50 6.09
CA LEU A 330 11.32 3.42 5.26
C LEU A 330 11.29 3.83 3.78
N MET A 331 12.45 3.76 3.12
CA MET A 331 12.60 3.96 1.68
C MET A 331 13.09 2.68 1.01
N VAL A 332 12.71 2.48 -0.27
CA VAL A 332 13.12 1.30 -1.04
C VAL A 332 13.75 1.74 -2.37
N PRO A 333 14.98 2.29 -2.35
CA PRO A 333 15.68 2.61 -3.58
C PRO A 333 16.02 1.36 -4.37
N ALA A 334 15.99 1.46 -5.71
CA ALA A 334 16.38 0.39 -6.61
C ALA A 334 17.85 0.52 -7.03
N VAL A 335 18.55 -0.61 -7.12
CA VAL A 335 19.81 -0.76 -7.85
C VAL A 335 19.48 -1.36 -9.22
N PRO A 336 19.49 -0.58 -10.30
CA PRO A 336 19.19 -1.09 -11.63
C PRO A 336 20.29 -2.03 -12.13
N HIS A 337 19.92 -3.00 -12.97
CA HIS A 337 20.84 -3.96 -13.59
C HIS A 337 21.79 -4.66 -12.60
N ALA A 338 21.31 -4.91 -11.36
CA ALA A 338 22.12 -5.52 -10.31
C ALA A 338 22.72 -6.90 -10.70
N CYS A 339 22.11 -7.57 -11.67
CA CYS A 339 22.57 -8.87 -12.18
C CYS A 339 23.83 -8.79 -13.08
N GLU A 340 24.28 -7.62 -13.46
CA GLU A 340 25.48 -7.36 -14.26
C GLU A 340 26.69 -7.04 -13.37
N LEU A 341 26.47 -6.79 -12.08
CA LEU A 341 27.50 -6.41 -11.12
C LEU A 341 28.16 -7.64 -10.48
N ASP A 342 29.46 -7.57 -10.27
CA ASP A 342 30.16 -8.46 -9.36
C ASP A 342 29.86 -8.08 -7.89
N ILE A 343 30.37 -8.85 -6.95
CA ILE A 343 30.09 -8.63 -5.52
C ILE A 343 30.62 -7.27 -5.02
N VAL A 344 31.74 -6.79 -5.57
CA VAL A 344 32.35 -5.50 -5.20
C VAL A 344 31.51 -4.36 -5.76
N GLY A 345 31.13 -4.44 -7.03
CA GLY A 345 30.26 -3.47 -7.70
C GLY A 345 28.89 -3.40 -7.04
N LEU A 346 28.29 -4.56 -6.73
CA LEU A 346 27.01 -4.63 -6.04
C LEU A 346 27.08 -3.98 -4.64
N SER A 347 28.12 -4.30 -3.85
CA SER A 347 28.32 -3.71 -2.52
C SER A 347 28.46 -2.18 -2.58
N LYS A 348 29.19 -1.65 -3.58
CA LYS A 348 29.29 -0.20 -3.81
C LYS A 348 27.94 0.43 -4.16
N ALA A 349 27.19 -0.20 -5.08
CA ALA A 349 25.88 0.27 -5.50
C ALA A 349 24.86 0.28 -4.35
N LEU A 350 24.76 -0.80 -3.58
CA LEU A 350 23.88 -0.91 -2.41
C LEU A 350 24.20 0.15 -1.35
N LYS A 351 25.49 0.39 -1.07
CA LYS A 351 25.89 1.44 -0.12
C LYS A 351 25.54 2.82 -0.61
N LYS A 352 25.82 3.10 -1.89
CA LYS A 352 25.52 4.39 -2.48
C LYS A 352 24.04 4.73 -2.36
N VAL A 353 23.14 3.83 -2.78
CA VAL A 353 21.71 4.08 -2.70
C VAL A 353 21.22 4.21 -1.25
N ALA A 354 21.81 3.46 -0.31
CA ALA A 354 21.48 3.56 1.11
C ALA A 354 21.95 4.89 1.73
N GLU A 355 23.16 5.35 1.40
CA GLU A 355 23.68 6.64 1.86
C GLU A 355 22.90 7.83 1.27
N ASP A 356 22.65 7.79 -0.04
CA ASP A 356 21.87 8.81 -0.75
C ASP A 356 20.45 8.91 -0.18
N SER A 357 19.82 7.77 0.16
CA SER A 357 18.50 7.74 0.80
C SER A 357 18.53 8.38 2.19
N LYS A 358 19.53 8.09 3.03
CA LYS A 358 19.69 8.69 4.36
C LYS A 358 19.92 10.21 4.28
N LYS A 359 20.70 10.66 3.30
CA LYS A 359 20.96 12.09 3.04
C LYS A 359 19.77 12.80 2.37
N GLY A 360 18.81 12.05 1.81
CA GLY A 360 17.70 12.61 1.03
C GLY A 360 18.09 13.11 -0.36
N SER A 361 19.23 12.65 -0.88
CA SER A 361 19.78 13.01 -2.21
C SER A 361 19.62 11.91 -3.25
N VAL A 362 18.87 10.84 -2.93
CA VAL A 362 18.60 9.75 -3.87
C VAL A 362 17.78 10.24 -5.06
N ASN A 363 18.13 9.76 -6.27
CA ASN A 363 17.33 10.06 -7.47
C ASN A 363 15.87 9.56 -7.26
N PRO A 364 14.86 10.43 -7.38
CA PRO A 364 13.46 10.07 -7.20
C PRO A 364 12.98 8.90 -8.08
N ASP A 365 13.54 8.77 -9.29
CA ASP A 365 13.19 7.67 -10.20
C ASP A 365 13.55 6.30 -9.62
N LEU A 366 14.61 6.21 -8.81
CA LEU A 366 15.02 4.97 -8.14
C LEU A 366 14.13 4.62 -6.94
N LEU A 367 13.34 5.56 -6.43
CA LEU A 367 12.36 5.34 -5.37
C LEU A 367 10.98 4.94 -5.90
N SER A 368 10.78 4.98 -7.23
CA SER A 368 9.54 4.52 -7.81
C SER A 368 9.27 3.06 -7.45
N PRO A 369 8.05 2.69 -7.00
CA PRO A 369 7.69 1.29 -6.80
C PRO A 369 7.93 0.42 -8.03
N GLU A 370 7.89 1.02 -9.24
CA GLU A 370 8.16 0.36 -10.51
C GLU A 370 9.66 0.25 -10.85
N ALA A 371 10.55 0.96 -10.15
CA ALA A 371 11.99 0.94 -10.43
C ALA A 371 12.63 -0.41 -10.08
N ALA A 372 12.20 -1.02 -8.98
CA ALA A 372 12.68 -2.33 -8.56
C ALA A 372 11.79 -3.46 -9.10
N SER A 373 12.39 -4.57 -9.51
CA SER A 373 11.69 -5.79 -9.92
C SER A 373 11.48 -6.78 -8.78
N PHE A 374 12.28 -6.66 -7.72
CA PHE A 374 12.24 -7.47 -6.51
C PHE A 374 12.88 -6.69 -5.36
N THR A 375 12.37 -6.85 -4.13
CA THR A 375 12.89 -6.14 -2.95
C THR A 375 13.48 -7.10 -1.92
N VAL A 376 14.57 -6.67 -1.27
CA VAL A 376 15.16 -7.32 -0.08
C VAL A 376 15.04 -6.36 1.10
N SER A 377 14.47 -6.85 2.21
CA SER A 377 14.38 -6.15 3.49
C SER A 377 15.12 -6.95 4.57
N ASN A 378 16.03 -6.33 5.32
CA ASN A 378 16.84 -7.01 6.31
C ASN A 378 16.64 -6.40 7.70
N LEU A 379 16.08 -7.18 8.62
CA LEU A 379 15.92 -6.86 10.04
C LEU A 379 16.83 -7.67 10.96
N GLY A 380 17.79 -8.41 10.40
CA GLY A 380 18.73 -9.23 11.16
C GLY A 380 19.58 -8.44 12.16
N GLY A 381 19.91 -7.18 11.85
CA GLY A 381 20.63 -6.27 12.73
C GLY A 381 19.87 -5.90 14.01
N PHE A 382 18.53 -6.05 14.01
CA PHE A 382 17.65 -5.80 15.15
C PHE A 382 17.33 -7.07 15.97
N GLY A 383 17.91 -8.22 15.60
CA GLY A 383 17.67 -9.49 16.29
C GLY A 383 16.34 -10.19 15.88
N VAL A 384 15.66 -9.71 14.86
CA VAL A 384 14.44 -10.32 14.33
C VAL A 384 14.78 -11.60 13.59
N GLU A 385 14.25 -12.74 14.01
CA GLU A 385 14.48 -14.03 13.34
C GLU A 385 13.62 -14.20 12.09
N TRP A 386 12.35 -13.84 12.18
CA TRP A 386 11.34 -14.01 11.13
C TRP A 386 10.36 -12.83 11.15
N PHE A 387 9.89 -12.42 10.01
CA PHE A 387 8.83 -11.42 9.85
C PHE A 387 8.14 -11.59 8.50
N THR A 388 6.96 -11.02 8.35
CA THR A 388 6.19 -11.01 7.12
C THR A 388 6.29 -9.65 6.46
N PRO A 389 7.24 -9.43 5.53
CA PRO A 389 7.33 -8.15 4.83
C PRO A 389 6.12 -7.94 3.93
N ILE A 390 5.63 -6.71 3.84
CA ILE A 390 4.56 -6.32 2.92
C ILE A 390 5.16 -6.03 1.54
N ILE A 391 4.53 -6.53 0.49
CA ILE A 391 5.00 -6.33 -0.90
C ILE A 391 4.92 -4.85 -1.27
N ASN A 392 5.97 -4.35 -1.92
CA ASN A 392 5.96 -3.02 -2.53
C ASN A 392 5.33 -3.12 -3.93
N VAL A 393 3.98 -3.01 -3.98
CA VAL A 393 3.27 -3.13 -5.25
C VAL A 393 3.75 -2.08 -6.27
N PRO A 394 3.91 -2.43 -7.58
CA PRO A 394 3.37 -3.61 -8.26
C PRO A 394 4.27 -4.86 -8.25
N GLN A 395 5.37 -4.90 -7.50
CA GLN A 395 6.25 -6.09 -7.42
C GLN A 395 5.45 -7.33 -6.99
N SER A 396 5.86 -8.49 -7.51
CA SER A 396 5.18 -9.75 -7.19
C SER A 396 5.68 -10.42 -5.92
N ALA A 397 6.86 -10.03 -5.42
CA ALA A 397 7.45 -10.64 -4.22
C ALA A 397 8.47 -9.73 -3.52
N ILE A 398 8.73 -10.05 -2.25
CA ILE A 398 9.74 -9.42 -1.38
C ILE A 398 10.37 -10.47 -0.47
N LEU A 399 11.68 -10.39 -0.26
CA LEU A 399 12.40 -11.25 0.68
C LEU A 399 12.73 -10.48 1.97
N GLY A 400 12.29 -11.01 3.11
CA GLY A 400 12.74 -10.64 4.43
C GLY A 400 13.95 -11.47 4.86
N VAL A 401 14.97 -10.83 5.41
CA VAL A 401 16.17 -11.45 5.94
C VAL A 401 16.23 -11.23 7.44
N GLY A 402 16.28 -12.31 8.21
CA GLY A 402 16.34 -12.30 9.65
C GLY A 402 17.76 -12.36 10.19
N THR A 403 17.86 -12.40 11.53
CA THR A 403 19.13 -12.55 12.25
C THR A 403 19.72 -13.95 12.10
N ILE A 404 21.02 -14.08 12.36
CA ILE A 404 21.70 -15.38 12.37
C ILE A 404 21.70 -15.89 13.81
N VAL A 405 21.06 -17.06 14.02
CA VAL A 405 21.00 -17.74 15.31
C VAL A 405 21.62 -19.14 15.22
N PRO A 406 22.25 -19.66 16.27
CA PRO A 406 22.74 -21.03 16.29
C PRO A 406 21.55 -22.00 16.34
N ARG A 407 21.49 -22.94 15.37
CA ARG A 407 20.48 -24.01 15.36
C ARG A 407 21.14 -25.38 15.28
N PRO A 408 20.59 -26.41 15.96
CA PRO A 408 21.12 -27.77 15.88
C PRO A 408 20.89 -28.35 14.48
N LYS A 409 21.92 -28.90 13.87
CA LYS A 409 21.90 -29.65 12.61
C LYS A 409 22.49 -31.02 12.85
N LEU A 410 21.87 -32.07 12.33
CA LEU A 410 22.42 -33.44 12.41
C LEU A 410 23.49 -33.57 11.32
N VAL A 411 24.77 -33.71 11.73
CA VAL A 411 25.95 -33.90 10.85
C VAL A 411 26.58 -35.21 11.26
N GLU A 412 26.67 -36.15 10.34
CA GLU A 412 27.29 -37.47 10.56
C GLU A 412 26.82 -38.20 11.86
N GLY A 413 25.53 -38.08 12.18
CA GLY A 413 24.92 -38.72 13.37
C GLY A 413 25.14 -37.98 14.69
N LYS A 414 25.74 -36.77 14.68
CA LYS A 414 25.92 -35.89 15.84
C LYS A 414 25.18 -34.58 15.62
N TYR A 415 24.64 -33.96 16.69
CA TYR A 415 24.10 -32.63 16.64
C TYR A 415 25.22 -31.59 16.76
N GLU A 416 25.36 -30.79 15.72
CA GLU A 416 26.23 -29.62 15.71
C GLU A 416 25.41 -28.33 15.62
N PHE A 417 25.87 -27.26 16.28
CA PHE A 417 25.21 -25.96 16.15
C PHE A 417 25.81 -25.23 14.97
N VAL A 418 24.95 -24.91 14.00
CA VAL A 418 25.32 -24.13 12.81
C VAL A 418 24.65 -22.76 12.85
N PRO A 419 25.30 -21.70 12.31
CA PRO A 419 24.68 -20.38 12.21
C PRO A 419 23.55 -20.44 11.17
N TYR A 420 22.32 -20.20 11.57
CA TYR A 420 21.14 -20.25 10.72
C TYR A 420 20.55 -18.87 10.55
N MET A 421 20.33 -18.46 9.30
CA MET A 421 19.71 -17.19 8.91
C MET A 421 18.24 -17.43 8.53
N GLY A 422 17.33 -16.68 9.11
CA GLY A 422 15.92 -16.71 8.73
C GLY A 422 15.68 -15.99 7.40
N LEU A 423 14.92 -16.62 6.50
CA LEU A 423 14.49 -16.09 5.21
C LEU A 423 12.96 -16.16 5.12
N SER A 424 12.31 -15.03 4.86
CA SER A 424 10.85 -14.92 4.75
C SER A 424 10.50 -14.35 3.38
N LEU A 425 9.92 -15.17 2.50
CA LEU A 425 9.47 -14.76 1.18
C LEU A 425 7.98 -14.46 1.20
N THR A 426 7.60 -13.20 1.06
CA THR A 426 6.20 -12.82 0.80
C THR A 426 6.01 -12.64 -0.69
N TYR A 427 4.93 -13.22 -1.24
CA TYR A 427 4.61 -13.15 -2.66
C TYR A 427 3.10 -13.00 -2.87
N ASP A 428 2.73 -12.46 -4.03
CA ASP A 428 1.33 -12.34 -4.45
C ASP A 428 0.88 -13.65 -5.09
N HIS A 429 0.00 -14.39 -4.40
CA HIS A 429 -0.47 -15.70 -4.83
C HIS A 429 -1.34 -15.65 -6.10
N ARG A 430 -1.71 -14.45 -6.58
CA ARG A 430 -2.37 -14.28 -7.89
C ARG A 430 -1.38 -14.41 -9.05
N ALA A 431 -0.09 -14.10 -8.80
CA ALA A 431 0.97 -14.11 -9.81
C ALA A 431 1.90 -15.32 -9.67
N ILE A 432 2.08 -15.85 -8.46
CA ILE A 432 3.07 -16.89 -8.15
C ILE A 432 2.42 -17.99 -7.32
N ASP A 433 2.58 -19.23 -7.75
CA ASP A 433 2.11 -20.38 -7.00
C ASP A 433 3.05 -20.77 -5.86
N GLY A 434 2.47 -21.32 -4.77
CA GLY A 434 3.21 -21.72 -3.58
C GLY A 434 4.36 -22.71 -3.84
N GLY A 435 4.20 -23.60 -4.80
CA GLY A 435 5.25 -24.54 -5.22
C GLY A 435 6.46 -23.82 -5.85
N GLU A 436 6.23 -22.82 -6.70
CA GLU A 436 7.29 -22.01 -7.33
C GLU A 436 7.99 -21.14 -6.28
N ALA A 437 7.22 -20.44 -5.45
CA ALA A 437 7.74 -19.63 -4.34
C ALA A 437 8.64 -20.43 -3.40
N THR A 438 8.22 -21.67 -3.05
CA THR A 438 9.02 -22.56 -2.19
C THR A 438 10.32 -22.99 -2.87
N ARG A 439 10.28 -23.35 -4.16
CA ARG A 439 11.49 -23.73 -4.93
C ARG A 439 12.46 -22.55 -5.04
N PHE A 440 11.95 -21.34 -5.28
CA PHE A 440 12.78 -20.14 -5.29
C PHE A 440 13.41 -19.89 -3.92
N LEU A 441 12.64 -19.91 -2.82
CA LEU A 441 13.18 -19.68 -1.49
C LEU A 441 14.24 -20.71 -1.11
N LYS A 442 14.01 -21.98 -1.48
CA LYS A 442 15.00 -23.05 -1.33
C LYS A 442 16.26 -22.77 -2.15
N LYS A 443 16.09 -22.29 -3.40
CA LYS A 443 17.24 -21.92 -4.24
C LYS A 443 18.04 -20.77 -3.65
N VAL A 444 17.38 -19.76 -3.08
CA VAL A 444 18.07 -18.67 -2.35
C VAL A 444 18.88 -19.22 -1.19
N ALA A 445 18.32 -20.14 -0.39
CA ALA A 445 19.05 -20.79 0.70
C ALA A 445 20.26 -21.57 0.18
N GLU A 446 20.11 -22.38 -0.88
CA GLU A 446 21.19 -23.12 -1.52
C GLU A 446 22.31 -22.19 -2.06
N GLU A 447 21.92 -21.05 -2.65
CA GLU A 447 22.91 -20.05 -3.12
C GLU A 447 23.67 -19.40 -1.95
N ILE A 448 23.03 -19.16 -0.80
CA ILE A 448 23.66 -18.66 0.43
C ILE A 448 24.65 -19.69 0.99
N GLU A 449 24.22 -20.96 1.08
CA GLU A 449 24.99 -22.07 1.63
C GLU A 449 26.23 -22.42 0.79
N ASN A 450 26.14 -22.27 -0.54
CA ASN A 450 27.19 -22.68 -1.49
C ASN A 450 27.74 -21.48 -2.28
N LEU A 451 27.64 -20.26 -1.75
CA LEU A 451 28.00 -19.05 -2.50
C LEU A 451 29.48 -19.08 -2.95
N GLU A 452 29.65 -18.96 -4.24
CA GLU A 452 30.95 -18.78 -4.87
C GLU A 452 31.08 -17.37 -5.41
N VAL A 453 32.10 -16.65 -4.92
CA VAL A 453 32.44 -15.29 -5.34
C VAL A 453 33.95 -15.10 -5.26
N GLU A 454 34.51 -14.33 -6.18
CA GLU A 454 35.88 -13.87 -6.17
C GLU A 454 35.98 -12.56 -5.36
N ILE A 455 36.95 -12.48 -4.42
CA ILE A 455 37.20 -11.32 -3.54
C ILE A 455 38.71 -11.05 -3.49
#